data_c479ba03e433635b2a0dd5df0367ac8d
#
_entry.id   c479ba03e433635b2a0dd5df0367ac8d
#
_cell.length_a   1.000
_cell.length_b   1.000
_cell.length_c   1.000
_cell.angle_alpha   90.00
_cell.angle_beta   90.00
_cell.angle_gamma   90.00
#
_symmetry.space_group_name_H-M   'P 1'
#
loop_
_entity.id
_entity.type
_entity.pdbx_description
1 polymer ?
#
loop_
_entity_poly.entity_id
_entity_poly.type
_entity_poly.pdbx_seq_one_letter_code
_entity_poly.pdbx_strand_id
1 'polypeptide(L)'
;ISHELAVSGMHVTYLIFLITNITKIPFGKRNSKIIASIVLLFYMFITGLSLSVVRACIMGIISCMSFVFYRKNDTLNNIAISMLIILLNNPFSLFSVSFLLTYGGTLGIIFFNSDVEKILKSIKIKHRKWKYLFLKIQKKCEPIIKVLSVSISSQIIIAPIIILKFNNIGIAFLITNLLLNLVIGAIVIGGLIQIIISFVSIKCGICMAKIIQLPTYILIYISKLGSKIPFGYQKVITPDLYQVILYYICIIVLMYLYKLFHIKNETPTQTRIKNMIYLFKYRIKSYKKIIVILTIIVIISTNCINISSDLRIYFIDVGQGDSTLIVTPCNKKILIDGGGSQFYDTGKNILLPYLLNRKINKLDMIIISHFDQDHVRWNIDNY
;
A
#
# COMPACT_ATOMS: atom_id res chain seq x y z
N ILE A 1 -0.03 9.09 2.25
CA ILE A 1 0.89 10.15 1.75
C ILE A 1 2.17 10.17 2.60
N SER A 2 2.08 10.13 3.94
CA SER A 2 3.27 10.07 4.81
C SER A 2 4.21 8.90 4.47
N HIS A 3 3.68 7.75 4.07
CA HIS A 3 4.46 6.58 3.66
C HIS A 3 5.19 6.79 2.31
N GLU A 4 4.65 7.61 1.40
CA GLU A 4 5.28 7.90 0.10
C GLU A 4 6.36 8.98 0.20
N LEU A 5 6.22 9.90 1.16
CA LEU A 5 7.23 10.92 1.47
C LEU A 5 8.43 10.33 2.23
N ALA A 6 8.25 9.22 2.93
CA ALA A 6 9.39 8.48 3.49
C ALA A 6 10.27 7.96 2.36
N VAL A 7 11.59 7.95 2.59
CA VAL A 7 12.54 7.44 1.58
C VAL A 7 12.18 6.00 1.22
N SER A 8 11.82 5.79 -0.05
CA SER A 8 11.26 4.55 -0.57
C SER A 8 12.11 3.95 -1.68
N GLY A 9 11.75 2.74 -2.12
CA GLY A 9 12.42 2.08 -3.25
C GLY A 9 12.42 2.88 -4.56
N MET A 10 11.45 3.79 -4.76
CA MET A 10 11.42 4.67 -5.93
C MET A 10 12.60 5.64 -5.96
N HIS A 11 12.96 6.23 -4.80
CA HIS A 11 14.10 7.13 -4.68
C HIS A 11 15.39 6.44 -5.10
N VAL A 12 15.59 5.19 -4.67
CA VAL A 12 16.74 4.36 -5.06
C VAL A 12 16.76 4.10 -6.56
N THR A 13 15.61 3.83 -7.17
CA THR A 13 15.50 3.61 -8.63
C THR A 13 15.88 4.87 -9.41
N TYR A 14 15.40 6.04 -9.00
CA TYR A 14 15.78 7.32 -9.62
C TYR A 14 17.26 7.64 -9.44
N LEU A 15 17.83 7.33 -8.27
CA LEU A 15 19.26 7.48 -8.00
C LEU A 15 20.09 6.60 -8.95
N ILE A 16 19.74 5.31 -9.09
CA ILE A 16 20.41 4.40 -10.03
C ILE A 16 20.31 4.94 -11.46
N PHE A 17 19.11 5.38 -11.87
CA PHE A 17 18.89 5.94 -13.20
C PHE A 17 19.78 7.16 -13.46
N LEU A 18 19.82 8.10 -12.54
CA LEU A 18 20.61 9.33 -12.66
C LEU A 18 22.10 9.01 -12.75
N ILE A 19 22.63 8.22 -11.80
CA ILE A 19 24.06 7.88 -11.76
C ILE A 19 24.46 7.12 -13.02
N THR A 20 23.69 6.12 -13.42
CA THR A 20 24.02 5.32 -14.60
C THR A 20 23.99 6.13 -15.89
N ASN A 21 23.10 7.12 -16.02
CA ASN A 21 23.07 7.97 -17.21
C ASN A 21 24.22 8.97 -17.26
N ILE A 22 24.59 9.56 -16.13
CA ILE A 22 25.72 10.51 -16.06
C ILE A 22 27.04 9.77 -16.30
N THR A 23 27.24 8.62 -15.66
CA THR A 23 28.54 7.92 -15.68
C THR A 23 28.72 7.02 -16.90
N LYS A 24 27.65 6.70 -17.63
CA LYS A 24 27.71 5.83 -18.81
C LYS A 24 28.56 6.40 -19.94
N ILE A 25 28.55 7.72 -20.15
CA ILE A 25 29.28 8.40 -21.22
C ILE A 25 30.80 8.31 -20.96
N PRO A 26 31.33 8.76 -19.79
CA PRO A 26 32.77 8.73 -19.54
C PRO A 26 33.32 7.34 -19.20
N PHE A 27 32.56 6.45 -18.56
CA PHE A 27 33.10 5.19 -17.99
C PHE A 27 32.54 3.92 -18.65
N GLY A 28 31.60 4.06 -19.56
CA GLY A 28 30.93 2.92 -20.21
C GLY A 28 29.87 2.25 -19.32
N LYS A 29 29.06 1.38 -19.92
CA LYS A 29 27.88 0.77 -19.28
C LYS A 29 28.21 -0.10 -18.05
N ARG A 30 29.32 -0.87 -18.12
CA ARG A 30 29.71 -1.80 -17.05
C ARG A 30 30.21 -1.06 -15.82
N ASN A 31 31.13 -0.11 -16.00
CA ASN A 31 31.70 0.66 -14.90
C ASN A 31 30.66 1.58 -14.26
N SER A 32 29.73 2.11 -15.05
CA SER A 32 28.61 2.91 -14.52
C SER A 32 27.72 2.12 -13.55
N LYS A 33 27.53 0.82 -13.75
CA LYS A 33 26.79 -0.05 -12.82
C LYS A 33 27.58 -0.33 -11.53
N ILE A 34 28.90 -0.44 -11.63
CA ILE A 34 29.77 -0.57 -10.45
C ILE A 34 29.72 0.70 -9.63
N ILE A 35 29.87 1.87 -10.28
CA ILE A 35 29.79 3.18 -9.59
C ILE A 35 28.42 3.34 -8.91
N ALA A 36 27.33 3.01 -9.60
CA ALA A 36 25.99 3.05 -9.01
C ALA A 36 25.89 2.18 -7.77
N SER A 37 26.46 0.97 -7.77
CA SER A 37 26.46 0.08 -6.61
C SER A 37 27.22 0.65 -5.41
N ILE A 38 28.38 1.28 -5.66
CA ILE A 38 29.16 1.94 -4.60
C ILE A 38 28.36 3.12 -4.02
N VAL A 39 27.75 3.95 -4.86
CA VAL A 39 26.95 5.08 -4.38
C VAL A 39 25.74 4.59 -3.58
N LEU A 40 25.10 3.48 -3.97
CA LEU A 40 24.00 2.90 -3.20
C LEU A 40 24.43 2.44 -1.81
N LEU A 41 25.65 1.89 -1.66
CA LEU A 41 26.21 1.55 -0.35
C LEU A 41 26.33 2.80 0.53
N PHE A 42 26.92 3.88 0.03
CA PHE A 42 27.00 5.14 0.76
C PHE A 42 25.63 5.72 1.08
N TYR A 43 24.69 5.63 0.15
CA TYR A 43 23.33 6.13 0.34
C TYR A 43 22.60 5.42 1.49
N MET A 44 22.80 4.11 1.67
CA MET A 44 22.24 3.37 2.82
C MET A 44 22.71 3.96 4.16
N PHE A 45 23.99 4.32 4.28
CA PHE A 45 24.52 4.90 5.51
C PHE A 45 24.00 6.32 5.75
N ILE A 46 23.95 7.16 4.70
CA ILE A 46 23.43 8.54 4.80
C ILE A 46 21.96 8.55 5.25
N THR A 47 21.16 7.57 4.81
CA THR A 47 19.72 7.50 5.15
C THR A 47 19.43 6.81 6.48
N GLY A 48 20.44 6.50 7.28
CA GLY A 48 20.28 5.90 8.61
C GLY A 48 19.81 4.45 8.59
N LEU A 49 20.13 3.67 7.55
CA LEU A 49 19.88 2.24 7.41
C LEU A 49 18.40 1.85 7.61
N SER A 50 17.46 2.71 7.20
CA SER A 50 16.04 2.38 7.29
C SER A 50 15.73 1.13 6.46
N LEU A 51 14.89 0.20 7.00
CA LEU A 51 14.60 -1.11 6.39
C LEU A 51 14.11 -1.00 4.93
N SER A 52 13.32 0.03 4.60
CA SER A 52 12.83 0.24 3.24
C SER A 52 13.94 0.59 2.25
N VAL A 53 14.88 1.46 2.68
CA VAL A 53 16.02 1.88 1.85
C VAL A 53 17.03 0.76 1.72
N VAL A 54 17.39 0.10 2.82
CA VAL A 54 18.35 -1.03 2.83
C VAL A 54 17.89 -2.10 1.84
N ARG A 55 16.61 -2.51 1.89
CA ARG A 55 16.07 -3.47 0.93
C ARG A 55 16.22 -3.00 -0.52
N ALA A 56 15.79 -1.77 -0.81
CA ALA A 56 15.82 -1.24 -2.17
C ALA A 56 17.26 -1.12 -2.69
N CYS A 57 18.20 -0.72 -1.85
CA CYS A 57 19.62 -0.64 -2.20
C CYS A 57 20.22 -2.03 -2.44
N ILE A 58 19.96 -3.02 -1.58
CA ILE A 58 20.45 -4.38 -1.77
C ILE A 58 19.93 -4.94 -3.11
N MET A 59 18.62 -4.83 -3.38
CA MET A 59 18.04 -5.28 -4.65
C MET A 59 18.63 -4.52 -5.85
N GLY A 60 18.86 -3.22 -5.71
CA GLY A 60 19.49 -2.37 -6.72
C GLY A 60 20.93 -2.79 -7.01
N ILE A 61 21.71 -3.06 -5.96
CA ILE A 61 23.11 -3.54 -6.07
C ILE A 61 23.13 -4.90 -6.77
N ILE A 62 22.31 -5.86 -6.33
CA ILE A 62 22.25 -7.18 -6.96
C ILE A 62 21.87 -7.06 -8.46
N SER A 63 20.90 -6.20 -8.78
CA SER A 63 20.51 -5.93 -10.16
C SER A 63 21.64 -5.29 -11.00
N CYS A 64 22.41 -4.36 -10.43
CA CYS A 64 23.56 -3.77 -11.08
C CYS A 64 24.69 -4.79 -11.27
N MET A 65 24.97 -5.61 -10.25
CA MET A 65 25.99 -6.64 -10.31
C MET A 65 25.64 -7.77 -11.28
N SER A 66 24.36 -8.16 -11.38
CA SER A 66 23.93 -9.15 -12.36
C SER A 66 24.28 -8.73 -13.80
N PHE A 67 24.14 -7.42 -14.09
CA PHE A 67 24.57 -6.87 -15.39
C PHE A 67 26.09 -6.93 -15.58
N VAL A 68 26.86 -6.59 -14.53
CA VAL A 68 28.33 -6.62 -14.56
C VAL A 68 28.86 -8.03 -14.80
N PHE A 69 28.22 -9.04 -14.20
CA PHE A 69 28.61 -10.45 -14.32
C PHE A 69 27.92 -11.19 -15.48
N TYR A 70 27.23 -10.48 -16.37
CA TYR A 70 26.46 -11.07 -17.48
C TYR A 70 25.49 -12.18 -17.08
N ARG A 71 24.89 -12.05 -15.88
CA ARG A 71 23.88 -12.98 -15.36
C ARG A 71 22.48 -12.44 -15.58
N LYS A 72 21.51 -13.35 -15.78
CA LYS A 72 20.09 -12.96 -15.84
C LYS A 72 19.68 -12.38 -14.48
N ASN A 73 19.05 -11.22 -14.53
CA ASN A 73 18.48 -10.59 -13.33
C ASN A 73 17.12 -11.25 -13.04
N ASP A 74 17.06 -12.06 -12.00
CA ASP A 74 15.81 -12.67 -11.53
C ASP A 74 15.31 -11.90 -10.30
N THR A 75 14.16 -11.27 -10.46
CA THR A 75 13.57 -10.40 -9.41
C THR A 75 13.19 -11.19 -8.16
N LEU A 76 12.73 -12.45 -8.30
CA LEU A 76 12.40 -13.30 -7.14
C LEU A 76 13.65 -13.65 -6.33
N ASN A 77 14.73 -14.01 -6.98
CA ASN A 77 16.01 -14.29 -6.32
C ASN A 77 16.55 -13.04 -5.63
N ASN A 78 16.43 -11.86 -6.24
CA ASN A 78 16.86 -10.60 -5.64
C ASN A 78 16.07 -10.29 -4.36
N ILE A 79 14.76 -10.53 -4.37
CA ILE A 79 13.90 -10.38 -3.19
C ILE A 79 14.33 -11.38 -2.12
N ALA A 80 14.50 -12.65 -2.46
CA ALA A 80 14.86 -13.69 -1.50
C ALA A 80 16.21 -13.40 -0.83
N ILE A 81 17.22 -12.99 -1.59
CA ILE A 81 18.54 -12.63 -1.06
C ILE A 81 18.44 -11.39 -0.16
N SER A 82 17.72 -10.35 -0.57
CA SER A 82 17.56 -9.14 0.24
C SER A 82 16.80 -9.42 1.55
N MET A 83 15.78 -10.28 1.49
CA MET A 83 15.02 -10.73 2.66
C MET A 83 15.93 -11.51 3.62
N LEU A 84 16.70 -12.45 3.11
CA LEU A 84 17.63 -13.25 3.89
C LEU A 84 18.67 -12.38 4.60
N ILE A 85 19.30 -11.43 3.92
CA ILE A 85 20.28 -10.52 4.53
C ILE A 85 19.66 -9.72 5.69
N ILE A 86 18.45 -9.18 5.51
CA ILE A 86 17.77 -8.39 6.54
C ILE A 86 17.39 -9.27 7.73
N LEU A 87 16.86 -10.49 7.50
CA LEU A 87 16.44 -11.39 8.56
C LEU A 87 17.61 -12.01 9.33
N LEU A 88 18.74 -12.24 8.68
CA LEU A 88 19.97 -12.66 9.36
C LEU A 88 20.50 -11.57 10.31
N ASN A 89 20.34 -10.29 9.93
CA ASN A 89 20.74 -9.19 10.80
C ASN A 89 19.77 -8.97 11.96
N ASN A 90 18.45 -9.03 11.69
CA ASN A 90 17.42 -8.90 12.71
C ASN A 90 16.17 -9.71 12.32
N PRO A 91 15.96 -10.90 12.92
CA PRO A 91 14.78 -11.75 12.64
C PRO A 91 13.44 -11.08 12.96
N PHE A 92 13.40 -10.20 13.98
CA PHE A 92 12.18 -9.48 14.36
C PHE A 92 11.71 -8.46 13.31
N SER A 93 12.57 -8.12 12.35
CA SER A 93 12.20 -7.27 11.21
C SER A 93 11.03 -7.84 10.42
N LEU A 94 10.80 -9.16 10.44
CA LEU A 94 9.66 -9.82 9.79
C LEU A 94 8.31 -9.24 10.24
N PHE A 95 8.19 -8.87 11.52
CA PHE A 95 6.95 -8.33 12.09
C PHE A 95 6.81 -6.82 11.91
N SER A 96 7.83 -6.15 11.40
CA SER A 96 7.79 -4.71 11.17
C SER A 96 6.85 -4.37 10.01
N VAL A 97 6.07 -3.31 10.18
CA VAL A 97 5.14 -2.82 9.14
C VAL A 97 5.89 -2.49 7.85
N SER A 98 7.06 -1.87 7.97
CA SER A 98 7.90 -1.49 6.83
C SER A 98 8.32 -2.72 6.00
N PHE A 99 8.72 -3.80 6.66
CA PHE A 99 9.06 -5.07 5.99
C PHE A 99 7.86 -5.66 5.25
N LEU A 100 6.73 -5.81 5.94
CA LEU A 100 5.52 -6.41 5.38
C LEU A 100 5.00 -5.62 4.17
N LEU A 101 4.94 -4.29 4.26
CA LEU A 101 4.48 -3.44 3.15
C LEU A 101 5.43 -3.48 1.96
N THR A 102 6.73 -3.45 2.22
CA THR A 102 7.71 -3.38 1.13
C THR A 102 7.85 -4.71 0.39
N TYR A 103 7.97 -5.83 1.09
CA TYR A 103 8.04 -7.15 0.45
C TYR A 103 6.68 -7.59 -0.08
N GLY A 104 5.59 -7.36 0.66
CA GLY A 104 4.24 -7.62 0.18
C GLY A 104 3.92 -6.90 -1.12
N GLY A 105 4.27 -5.60 -1.20
CA GLY A 105 4.05 -4.82 -2.42
C GLY A 105 4.82 -5.34 -3.63
N THR A 106 6.10 -5.67 -3.45
CA THR A 106 6.92 -6.21 -4.56
C THR A 106 6.47 -7.59 -5.00
N LEU A 107 6.10 -8.48 -4.08
CA LEU A 107 5.51 -9.78 -4.40
C LEU A 107 4.17 -9.63 -5.11
N GLY A 108 3.32 -8.68 -4.69
CA GLY A 108 2.07 -8.36 -5.37
C GLY A 108 2.28 -7.98 -6.83
N ILE A 109 3.26 -7.14 -7.11
CA ILE A 109 3.61 -6.75 -8.49
C ILE A 109 4.08 -7.98 -9.28
N ILE A 110 4.97 -8.79 -8.73
CA ILE A 110 5.53 -9.95 -9.46
C ILE A 110 4.45 -10.97 -9.81
N PHE A 111 3.57 -11.28 -8.87
CA PHE A 111 2.57 -12.34 -9.08
C PHE A 111 1.35 -11.88 -9.86
N PHE A 112 0.92 -10.62 -9.71
CA PHE A 112 -0.39 -10.18 -10.22
C PHE A 112 -0.31 -9.17 -11.36
N ASN A 113 0.81 -8.44 -11.55
CA ASN A 113 0.86 -7.32 -12.50
C ASN A 113 0.53 -7.73 -13.94
N SER A 114 1.06 -8.86 -14.42
CA SER A 114 0.81 -9.31 -15.81
C SER A 114 -0.67 -9.63 -16.06
N ASP A 115 -1.34 -10.20 -15.07
CA ASP A 115 -2.73 -10.61 -15.20
C ASP A 115 -3.67 -9.41 -15.02
N VAL A 116 -3.38 -8.51 -14.06
CA VAL A 116 -4.11 -7.24 -13.89
C VAL A 116 -3.99 -6.36 -15.12
N GLU A 117 -2.79 -6.24 -15.71
CA GLU A 117 -2.59 -5.48 -16.94
C GLU A 117 -3.42 -6.04 -18.10
N LYS A 118 -3.48 -7.37 -18.27
CA LYS A 118 -4.33 -8.03 -19.27
C LYS A 118 -5.81 -7.76 -19.01
N ILE A 119 -6.26 -7.83 -17.76
CA ILE A 119 -7.64 -7.52 -17.38
C ILE A 119 -7.97 -6.07 -17.74
N LEU A 120 -7.13 -5.11 -17.36
CA LEU A 120 -7.34 -3.69 -17.68
C LEU A 120 -7.38 -3.43 -19.19
N LYS A 121 -6.50 -4.09 -19.95
CA LYS A 121 -6.49 -4.02 -21.43
C LYS A 121 -7.68 -4.72 -22.07
N SER A 122 -8.28 -5.71 -21.43
CA SER A 122 -9.44 -6.46 -21.94
C SER A 122 -10.77 -5.74 -21.77
N ILE A 123 -10.84 -4.66 -21.01
CA ILE A 123 -12.03 -3.84 -20.82
C ILE A 123 -12.44 -3.25 -22.18
N LYS A 124 -13.47 -3.83 -22.79
CA LYS A 124 -14.01 -3.39 -24.09
C LYS A 124 -15.30 -2.59 -23.88
N ILE A 125 -15.37 -1.43 -24.46
CA ILE A 125 -16.64 -0.68 -24.53
C ILE A 125 -17.53 -1.35 -25.56
N LYS A 126 -18.74 -1.75 -25.14
CA LYS A 126 -19.73 -2.48 -25.96
C LYS A 126 -20.32 -1.63 -27.09
N HIS A 127 -20.16 -0.32 -27.07
CA HIS A 127 -20.75 0.60 -28.05
C HIS A 127 -19.92 0.70 -29.33
N ARG A 128 -20.52 0.30 -30.46
CA ARG A 128 -19.88 0.17 -31.79
C ARG A 128 -19.30 1.50 -32.33
N LYS A 129 -19.98 2.63 -32.11
CA LYS A 129 -19.53 3.97 -32.57
C LYS A 129 -18.27 4.48 -31.86
N TRP A 130 -18.05 4.12 -30.59
CA TRP A 130 -16.93 4.57 -29.77
C TRP A 130 -15.73 3.62 -29.79
N LYS A 131 -15.85 2.45 -30.43
CA LYS A 131 -14.81 1.41 -30.43
C LYS A 131 -13.50 1.87 -31.05
N TYR A 132 -13.55 2.60 -32.17
CA TYR A 132 -12.34 3.10 -32.84
C TYR A 132 -11.65 4.21 -32.02
N LEU A 133 -12.42 5.17 -31.53
CA LEU A 133 -11.90 6.22 -30.66
C LEU A 133 -11.30 5.66 -29.37
N PHE A 134 -11.97 4.66 -28.79
CA PHE A 134 -11.49 3.97 -27.59
C PHE A 134 -10.19 3.19 -27.81
N LEU A 135 -10.03 2.50 -28.92
CA LEU A 135 -8.77 1.82 -29.25
C LEU A 135 -7.61 2.81 -29.45
N LYS A 136 -7.88 3.97 -30.05
CA LYS A 136 -6.89 5.04 -30.21
C LYS A 136 -6.51 5.64 -28.86
N ILE A 137 -7.49 5.90 -28.00
CA ILE A 137 -7.29 6.39 -26.63
C ILE A 137 -6.56 5.33 -25.80
N GLN A 138 -6.93 4.04 -25.90
CA GLN A 138 -6.31 2.94 -25.17
C GLN A 138 -4.81 2.82 -25.49
N LYS A 139 -4.41 2.94 -26.77
CA LYS A 139 -2.99 2.98 -27.14
C LYS A 139 -2.26 4.17 -26.51
N LYS A 140 -2.90 5.35 -26.48
CA LYS A 140 -2.33 6.56 -25.88
C LYS A 140 -2.27 6.48 -24.35
N CYS A 141 -3.20 5.74 -23.73
CA CYS A 141 -3.26 5.51 -22.27
C CYS A 141 -2.49 4.27 -21.81
N GLU A 142 -1.77 3.57 -22.68
CA GLU A 142 -1.00 2.38 -22.31
C GLU A 142 -0.02 2.61 -21.14
N PRO A 143 0.74 3.72 -21.06
CA PRO A 143 1.59 4.00 -19.91
C PRO A 143 0.79 4.19 -18.62
N ILE A 144 -0.39 4.80 -18.69
CA ILE A 144 -1.29 4.97 -17.54
C ILE A 144 -1.81 3.61 -17.06
N ILE A 145 -2.21 2.73 -17.98
CA ILE A 145 -2.65 1.36 -17.66
C ILE A 145 -1.55 0.58 -16.96
N LYS A 146 -0.29 0.70 -17.39
CA LYS A 146 0.85 0.05 -16.74
C LYS A 146 1.06 0.55 -15.31
N VAL A 147 1.01 1.84 -15.08
CA VAL A 147 1.16 2.41 -13.72
C VAL A 147 0.00 1.99 -12.82
N LEU A 148 -1.24 2.01 -13.34
CA LEU A 148 -2.41 1.55 -12.60
C LEU A 148 -2.33 0.05 -12.28
N SER A 149 -1.88 -0.78 -13.23
CA SER A 149 -1.74 -2.23 -12.99
C SER A 149 -0.73 -2.53 -11.89
N VAL A 150 0.40 -1.83 -11.86
CA VAL A 150 1.40 -1.92 -10.79
C VAL A 150 0.81 -1.52 -9.43
N SER A 151 0.10 -0.37 -9.38
CA SER A 151 -0.53 0.11 -8.15
C SER A 151 -1.60 -0.85 -7.62
N ILE A 152 -2.47 -1.38 -8.48
CA ILE A 152 -3.50 -2.35 -8.10
C ILE A 152 -2.85 -3.65 -7.62
N SER A 153 -1.86 -4.15 -8.35
CA SER A 153 -1.18 -5.41 -8.04
C SER A 153 -0.46 -5.39 -6.70
N SER A 154 0.18 -4.27 -6.36
CA SER A 154 0.80 -4.09 -5.05
C SER A 154 -0.23 -4.07 -3.93
N GLN A 155 -1.37 -3.40 -4.15
CA GLN A 155 -2.43 -3.27 -3.14
C GLN A 155 -3.14 -4.59 -2.85
N ILE A 156 -3.23 -5.50 -3.79
CA ILE A 156 -3.83 -6.82 -3.56
C ILE A 156 -3.19 -7.52 -2.34
N ILE A 157 -1.87 -7.41 -2.18
CA ILE A 157 -1.20 -8.00 -1.01
C ILE A 157 -1.14 -7.04 0.18
N ILE A 158 -0.95 -5.75 -0.07
CA ILE A 158 -0.74 -4.75 0.98
C ILE A 158 -2.04 -4.40 1.72
N ALA A 159 -3.20 -4.40 1.04
CA ALA A 159 -4.45 -3.89 1.60
C ALA A 159 -4.83 -4.52 2.96
N PRO A 160 -4.81 -5.84 3.16
CA PRO A 160 -5.12 -6.42 4.47
C PRO A 160 -4.13 -6.01 5.56
N ILE A 161 -2.85 -5.85 5.20
CA ILE A 161 -1.81 -5.42 6.14
C ILE A 161 -2.06 -3.98 6.58
N ILE A 162 -2.45 -3.09 5.65
CA ILE A 162 -2.81 -1.70 5.96
C ILE A 162 -4.02 -1.66 6.88
N ILE A 163 -5.05 -2.45 6.59
CA ILE A 163 -6.26 -2.50 7.43
C ILE A 163 -5.91 -3.00 8.83
N LEU A 164 -5.13 -4.06 8.96
CA LEU A 164 -4.71 -4.62 10.26
C LEU A 164 -3.88 -3.65 11.11
N LYS A 165 -3.04 -2.81 10.47
CA LYS A 165 -2.08 -1.96 11.20
C LYS A 165 -2.54 -0.51 11.33
N PHE A 166 -3.32 -0.01 10.39
CA PHE A 166 -3.71 1.40 10.33
C PHE A 166 -5.22 1.63 10.35
N ASN A 167 -6.03 0.57 10.33
CA ASN A 167 -7.50 0.66 10.33
C ASN A 167 -8.09 1.55 9.20
N ASN A 168 -7.40 1.61 8.07
CA ASN A 168 -7.77 2.51 6.99
C ASN A 168 -7.83 1.79 5.64
N ILE A 169 -8.85 2.13 4.85
CA ILE A 169 -8.93 1.80 3.42
C ILE A 169 -8.99 3.10 2.64
N GLY A 170 -8.12 3.26 1.65
CA GLY A 170 -8.11 4.43 0.78
C GLY A 170 -8.24 4.03 -0.68
N ILE A 171 -9.31 4.44 -1.35
CA ILE A 171 -9.45 4.26 -2.82
C ILE A 171 -8.76 5.43 -3.54
N ALA A 172 -8.75 6.61 -2.92
CA ALA A 172 -8.13 7.81 -3.48
C ALA A 172 -6.64 7.63 -3.80
N PHE A 173 -5.95 6.70 -3.10
CA PHE A 173 -4.53 6.47 -3.31
C PHE A 173 -4.21 5.99 -4.74
N LEU A 174 -5.11 5.28 -5.43
CA LEU A 174 -4.89 4.84 -6.82
C LEU A 174 -4.72 6.03 -7.77
N ILE A 175 -5.52 7.07 -7.56
CA ILE A 175 -5.48 8.29 -8.37
C ILE A 175 -4.29 9.16 -7.95
N THR A 176 -4.09 9.32 -6.65
CA THR A 176 -3.00 10.13 -6.11
C THR A 176 -1.64 9.53 -6.44
N ASN A 177 -1.45 8.21 -6.33
CA ASN A 177 -0.21 7.53 -6.72
C ASN A 177 0.14 7.73 -8.20
N LEU A 178 -0.85 7.67 -9.09
CA LEU A 178 -0.62 7.89 -10.51
C LEU A 178 -0.03 9.28 -10.78
N LEU A 179 -0.58 10.29 -10.12
CA LEU A 179 -0.14 11.68 -10.29
C LEU A 179 1.17 11.97 -9.54
N LEU A 180 1.29 11.45 -8.32
CA LEU A 180 2.45 11.70 -7.46
C LEU A 180 3.73 11.04 -7.98
N ASN A 181 3.66 9.85 -8.58
CA ASN A 181 4.84 9.17 -9.11
C ASN A 181 5.64 10.00 -10.12
N LEU A 182 4.95 10.74 -11.00
CA LEU A 182 5.61 11.62 -11.97
C LEU A 182 6.29 12.80 -11.28
N VAL A 183 5.59 13.41 -10.32
CA VAL A 183 6.07 14.61 -9.61
C VAL A 183 7.23 14.26 -8.67
N ILE A 184 7.14 13.14 -7.94
CA ILE A 184 8.21 12.67 -7.05
C ILE A 184 9.50 12.42 -7.83
N GLY A 185 9.41 11.79 -9.01
CA GLY A 185 10.58 11.58 -9.86
C GLY A 185 11.30 12.87 -10.24
N ALA A 186 10.54 13.91 -10.61
CA ALA A 186 11.10 15.22 -10.93
C ALA A 186 11.75 15.89 -9.71
N ILE A 187 11.14 15.78 -8.53
CA ILE A 187 11.69 16.36 -7.28
C ILE A 187 12.99 15.66 -6.89
N VAL A 188 13.01 14.31 -6.92
CA VAL A 188 14.20 13.53 -6.52
C VAL A 188 15.37 13.78 -7.48
N ILE A 189 15.15 13.65 -8.78
CA ILE A 189 16.20 13.88 -9.78
C ILE A 189 16.65 15.33 -9.75
N GLY A 190 15.72 16.29 -9.72
CA GLY A 190 16.02 17.71 -9.65
C GLY A 190 16.80 18.08 -8.39
N GLY A 191 16.40 17.53 -7.22
CA GLY A 191 17.10 17.76 -5.94
C GLY A 191 18.54 17.23 -5.95
N LEU A 192 18.75 16.03 -6.50
CA LEU A 192 20.11 15.49 -6.64
C LEU A 192 20.99 16.35 -7.57
N ILE A 193 20.43 16.79 -8.71
CA ILE A 193 21.12 17.70 -9.64
C ILE A 193 21.42 19.04 -8.94
N GLN A 194 20.46 19.58 -8.20
CA GLN A 194 20.63 20.81 -7.43
C GLN A 194 21.79 20.72 -6.44
N ILE A 195 21.92 19.61 -5.70
CA ILE A 195 23.02 19.39 -4.78
C ILE A 195 24.36 19.46 -5.52
N ILE A 196 24.49 18.75 -6.65
CA ILE A 196 25.70 18.73 -7.47
C ILE A 196 26.06 20.15 -7.98
N ILE A 197 25.06 20.89 -8.50
CA ILE A 197 25.25 22.26 -9.00
C ILE A 197 25.66 23.21 -7.85
N SER A 198 25.11 23.02 -6.65
CA SER A 198 25.42 23.86 -5.49
C SER A 198 26.86 23.74 -5.04
N PHE A 199 27.53 22.59 -5.25
CA PHE A 199 28.96 22.43 -5.01
C PHE A 199 29.83 23.28 -5.97
N VAL A 200 29.33 23.53 -7.19
CA VAL A 200 30.05 24.36 -8.19
C VAL A 200 29.72 25.84 -7.98
N SER A 201 28.45 26.20 -7.78
CA SER A 201 27.98 27.57 -7.58
C SER A 201 26.71 27.60 -6.75
N ILE A 202 26.77 28.25 -5.59
CA ILE A 202 25.60 28.43 -4.71
C ILE A 202 24.50 29.22 -5.41
N LYS A 203 24.85 30.25 -6.22
CA LYS A 203 23.87 31.05 -6.97
C LYS A 203 23.07 30.21 -7.97
N CYS A 204 23.73 29.30 -8.71
CA CYS A 204 23.08 28.37 -9.63
C CYS A 204 22.24 27.35 -8.89
N GLY A 205 22.69 26.86 -7.72
CA GLY A 205 21.93 25.99 -6.84
C GLY A 205 20.62 26.62 -6.36
N ILE A 206 20.63 27.89 -5.98
CA ILE A 206 19.43 28.64 -5.58
C ILE A 206 18.46 28.79 -6.77
N CYS A 207 18.98 29.03 -7.97
CA CYS A 207 18.13 29.11 -9.17
C CYS A 207 17.42 27.78 -9.45
N MET A 208 18.15 26.66 -9.36
CA MET A 208 17.56 25.31 -9.47
C MET A 208 16.54 24.99 -8.37
N ALA A 209 16.78 25.45 -7.13
CA ALA A 209 15.82 25.28 -6.03
C ALA A 209 14.47 25.94 -6.35
N LYS A 210 14.46 27.14 -6.95
CA LYS A 210 13.23 27.81 -7.38
C LYS A 210 12.47 27.01 -8.44
N ILE A 211 13.18 26.33 -9.34
CA ILE A 211 12.55 25.47 -10.36
C ILE A 211 11.91 24.24 -9.70
N ILE A 212 12.60 23.62 -8.73
CA ILE A 212 12.11 22.43 -8.02
C ILE A 212 10.94 22.77 -7.08
N GLN A 213 10.84 24.01 -6.65
CA GLN A 213 9.73 24.48 -5.82
C GLN A 213 8.37 24.29 -6.52
N LEU A 214 8.28 24.43 -7.85
CA LEU A 214 7.04 24.22 -8.59
C LEU A 214 6.50 22.78 -8.46
N PRO A 215 7.24 21.72 -8.80
CA PRO A 215 6.75 20.34 -8.60
C PRO A 215 6.48 20.03 -7.12
N THR A 216 7.18 20.65 -6.17
CA THR A 216 6.89 20.48 -4.74
C THR A 216 5.53 21.07 -4.36
N TYR A 217 5.18 22.25 -4.86
CA TYR A 217 3.84 22.81 -4.68
C TYR A 217 2.76 21.95 -5.31
N ILE A 218 3.01 21.42 -6.51
CA ILE A 218 2.07 20.51 -7.20
C ILE A 218 1.86 19.25 -6.34
N LEU A 219 2.92 18.68 -5.75
CA LEU A 219 2.82 17.52 -4.86
C LEU A 219 1.92 17.81 -3.66
N ILE A 220 2.15 18.94 -2.97
CA ILE A 220 1.35 19.36 -1.81
C ILE A 220 -0.12 19.58 -2.22
N TYR A 221 -0.35 20.20 -3.38
CA TYR A 221 -1.69 20.48 -3.88
C TYR A 221 -2.45 19.20 -4.23
N ILE A 222 -1.84 18.25 -4.96
CA ILE A 222 -2.42 16.93 -5.25
C ILE A 222 -2.73 16.18 -3.97
N SER A 223 -1.83 16.23 -2.98
CA SER A 223 -2.02 15.59 -1.68
C SER A 223 -3.23 16.17 -0.93
N LYS A 224 -3.38 17.49 -0.92
CA LYS A 224 -4.55 18.18 -0.34
C LYS A 224 -5.85 17.86 -1.08
N LEU A 225 -5.81 17.77 -2.41
CA LEU A 225 -6.98 17.36 -3.20
C LEU A 225 -7.37 15.91 -2.90
N GLY A 226 -6.38 15.01 -2.84
CA GLY A 226 -6.61 13.60 -2.51
C GLY A 226 -7.27 13.40 -1.14
N SER A 227 -6.93 14.21 -0.15
CA SER A 227 -7.55 14.15 1.19
C SER A 227 -9.00 14.63 1.23
N LYS A 228 -9.43 15.44 0.24
CA LYS A 228 -10.80 15.98 0.13
C LYS A 228 -11.74 15.08 -0.67
N ILE A 229 -11.24 14.00 -1.30
CA ILE A 229 -12.11 13.10 -2.07
C ILE A 229 -13.08 12.40 -1.13
N PRO A 230 -14.40 12.57 -1.30
CA PRO A 230 -15.39 11.88 -0.49
C PRO A 230 -15.21 10.36 -0.67
N PHE A 231 -15.29 9.61 0.43
CA PHE A 231 -14.99 8.16 0.48
C PHE A 231 -13.55 7.76 0.08
N GLY A 232 -12.67 8.73 -0.16
CA GLY A 232 -11.28 8.47 -0.51
C GLY A 232 -10.48 7.83 0.61
N TYR A 233 -10.93 8.00 1.85
CA TYR A 233 -10.27 7.52 3.06
C TYR A 233 -11.33 7.09 4.06
N GLN A 234 -11.44 5.81 4.32
CA GLN A 234 -12.42 5.27 5.27
C GLN A 234 -11.72 4.51 6.39
N LYS A 235 -12.16 4.76 7.62
CA LYS A 235 -11.76 4.00 8.78
C LYS A 235 -12.54 2.69 8.82
N VAL A 236 -11.86 1.60 9.09
CA VAL A 236 -12.43 0.26 9.06
C VAL A 236 -12.02 -0.49 10.33
N ILE A 237 -12.96 -1.28 10.83
CA ILE A 237 -12.73 -2.19 11.95
C ILE A 237 -11.62 -3.17 11.59
N THR A 238 -10.76 -3.48 12.56
CA THR A 238 -9.69 -4.47 12.38
C THR A 238 -10.28 -5.84 12.04
N PRO A 239 -9.93 -6.44 10.89
CA PRO A 239 -10.40 -7.76 10.53
C PRO A 239 -9.75 -8.84 11.41
N ASP A 240 -10.45 -9.93 11.61
CA ASP A 240 -9.89 -11.11 12.27
C ASP A 240 -8.88 -11.83 11.36
N LEU A 241 -7.98 -12.56 11.96
CA LEU A 241 -6.95 -13.30 11.22
C LEU A 241 -7.56 -14.27 10.19
N TYR A 242 -8.68 -14.94 10.51
CA TYR A 242 -9.36 -15.83 9.59
C TYR A 242 -9.91 -15.10 8.35
N GLN A 243 -10.38 -13.83 8.50
CA GLN A 243 -10.87 -13.02 7.39
C GLN A 243 -9.72 -12.65 6.44
N VAL A 244 -8.55 -12.35 6.98
CA VAL A 244 -7.34 -12.08 6.20
C VAL A 244 -6.88 -13.32 5.43
N ILE A 245 -6.88 -14.47 6.09
CA ILE A 245 -6.55 -15.76 5.45
C ILE A 245 -7.56 -16.06 4.33
N LEU A 246 -8.85 -15.91 4.60
CA LEU A 246 -9.91 -16.12 3.62
C LEU A 246 -9.76 -15.18 2.41
N TYR A 247 -9.41 -13.92 2.64
CA TYR A 247 -9.14 -12.96 1.58
C TYR A 247 -8.02 -13.43 0.64
N TYR A 248 -6.88 -13.88 1.17
CA TYR A 248 -5.79 -14.37 0.33
C TYR A 248 -6.15 -15.67 -0.41
N ILE A 249 -6.85 -16.59 0.24
CA ILE A 249 -7.36 -17.80 -0.42
C ILE A 249 -8.29 -17.42 -1.57
N CYS A 250 -9.21 -16.48 -1.34
CA CYS A 250 -10.15 -16.03 -2.35
C CYS A 250 -9.45 -15.42 -3.57
N ILE A 251 -8.42 -14.61 -3.36
CA ILE A 251 -7.61 -14.03 -4.44
C ILE A 251 -6.87 -15.11 -5.23
N ILE A 252 -6.23 -16.06 -4.55
CA ILE A 252 -5.52 -17.16 -5.21
C ILE A 252 -6.49 -17.97 -6.10
N VAL A 253 -7.66 -18.30 -5.57
CA VAL A 253 -8.71 -19.02 -6.30
C VAL A 253 -9.20 -18.20 -7.51
N LEU A 254 -9.48 -16.91 -7.33
CA LEU A 254 -9.92 -16.03 -8.42
C LEU A 254 -8.86 -15.94 -9.54
N MET A 255 -7.59 -15.80 -9.17
CA MET A 255 -6.50 -15.74 -10.14
C MET A 255 -6.30 -17.07 -10.86
N TYR A 256 -6.42 -18.19 -10.13
CA TYR A 256 -6.39 -19.52 -10.74
C TYR A 256 -7.53 -19.70 -11.74
N LEU A 257 -8.75 -19.35 -11.37
CA LEU A 257 -9.93 -19.40 -12.25
C LEU A 257 -9.74 -18.50 -13.49
N TYR A 258 -9.23 -17.26 -13.28
CA TYR A 258 -8.94 -16.36 -14.39
C TYR A 258 -7.96 -16.98 -15.38
N LYS A 259 -6.83 -17.52 -14.89
CA LYS A 259 -5.84 -18.21 -15.74
C LYS A 259 -6.45 -19.38 -16.49
N LEU A 260 -7.25 -20.20 -15.81
CA LEU A 260 -7.90 -21.38 -16.38
C LEU A 260 -8.82 -21.02 -17.56
N PHE A 261 -9.54 -19.89 -17.48
CA PHE A 261 -10.42 -19.43 -18.56
C PHE A 261 -9.71 -18.70 -19.70
N HIS A 262 -8.47 -18.24 -19.51
CA HIS A 262 -7.73 -17.45 -20.52
C HIS A 262 -6.53 -18.17 -21.14
N ILE A 263 -6.26 -19.42 -20.77
CA ILE A 263 -5.18 -20.23 -21.39
C ILE A 263 -5.64 -20.68 -22.77
N LYS A 264 -4.82 -20.41 -23.80
CA LYS A 264 -5.09 -20.82 -25.18
C LYS A 264 -4.80 -22.31 -25.43
N ASN A 265 -3.79 -22.88 -24.78
CA ASN A 265 -3.39 -24.28 -24.88
C ASN A 265 -3.76 -24.98 -23.56
N GLU A 266 -4.88 -25.69 -23.54
CA GLU A 266 -5.40 -26.35 -22.35
C GLU A 266 -4.83 -27.78 -22.26
N THR A 267 -4.39 -28.16 -21.08
CA THR A 267 -4.12 -29.58 -20.79
C THR A 267 -5.45 -30.32 -20.61
N PRO A 268 -5.50 -31.65 -20.84
CA PRO A 268 -6.74 -32.44 -20.67
C PRO A 268 -7.36 -32.25 -19.28
N THR A 269 -6.55 -32.10 -18.24
CA THR A 269 -6.99 -31.85 -16.86
C THR A 269 -7.64 -30.47 -16.70
N GLN A 270 -7.08 -29.44 -17.35
CA GLN A 270 -7.64 -28.07 -17.31
C GLN A 270 -8.98 -28.00 -18.05
N THR A 271 -9.11 -28.70 -19.20
CA THR A 271 -10.37 -28.80 -19.94
C THR A 271 -11.45 -29.49 -19.10
N ARG A 272 -11.09 -30.57 -18.37
CA ARG A 272 -12.01 -31.28 -17.47
C ARG A 272 -12.48 -30.39 -16.32
N ILE A 273 -11.57 -29.65 -15.68
CA ILE A 273 -11.92 -28.69 -14.60
C ILE A 273 -12.80 -27.57 -15.16
N LYS A 274 -12.50 -27.02 -16.32
CA LYS A 274 -13.28 -25.97 -16.97
C LYS A 274 -14.70 -26.43 -17.29
N ASN A 275 -14.87 -27.64 -17.82
CA ASN A 275 -16.18 -28.25 -18.09
C ASN A 275 -16.95 -28.49 -16.79
N MET A 276 -16.29 -28.94 -15.73
CA MET A 276 -16.88 -29.13 -14.41
C MET A 276 -17.36 -27.79 -13.81
N ILE A 277 -16.56 -26.73 -13.94
CA ILE A 277 -16.94 -25.38 -13.49
C ILE A 277 -18.12 -24.85 -14.33
N TYR A 278 -18.16 -25.12 -15.65
CA TYR A 278 -19.26 -24.70 -16.51
C TYR A 278 -20.57 -25.41 -16.10
N LEU A 279 -20.52 -26.71 -15.83
CA LEU A 279 -21.67 -27.47 -15.32
C LEU A 279 -22.09 -26.97 -13.93
N PHE A 280 -21.13 -26.65 -13.06
CA PHE A 280 -21.36 -26.07 -11.74
C PHE A 280 -22.00 -24.67 -11.85
N LYS A 281 -21.53 -23.83 -12.77
CA LYS A 281 -22.11 -22.51 -13.06
C LYS A 281 -23.55 -22.62 -13.56
N TYR A 282 -23.88 -23.62 -14.36
CA TYR A 282 -25.25 -23.90 -14.82
C TYR A 282 -26.14 -24.32 -13.64
N ARG A 283 -25.68 -25.22 -12.79
CA ARG A 283 -26.36 -25.59 -11.54
C ARG A 283 -26.51 -24.42 -10.55
N ILE A 284 -25.44 -23.61 -10.35
CA ILE A 284 -25.52 -22.44 -9.48
C ILE A 284 -26.55 -21.43 -9.92
N LYS A 285 -26.81 -21.27 -11.22
CA LYS A 285 -27.86 -20.38 -11.72
C LYS A 285 -29.24 -20.79 -11.18
N SER A 286 -29.46 -22.09 -11.00
CA SER A 286 -30.69 -22.64 -10.38
C SER A 286 -30.77 -22.38 -8.86
N TYR A 287 -29.60 -22.34 -8.16
CA TYR A 287 -29.53 -22.15 -6.70
C TYR A 287 -29.10 -20.74 -6.28
N LYS A 288 -29.12 -19.78 -7.19
CA LYS A 288 -28.69 -18.40 -6.93
C LYS A 288 -29.33 -17.79 -5.68
N LYS A 289 -30.62 -18.05 -5.46
CA LYS A 289 -31.36 -17.60 -4.27
C LYS A 289 -30.80 -18.23 -2.98
N ILE A 290 -30.48 -19.52 -3.01
CA ILE A 290 -29.92 -20.24 -1.84
C ILE A 290 -28.51 -19.73 -1.49
N ILE A 291 -27.67 -19.48 -2.50
CA ILE A 291 -26.33 -18.94 -2.30
C ILE A 291 -26.40 -17.53 -1.71
N VAL A 292 -27.31 -16.68 -2.19
CA VAL A 292 -27.54 -15.34 -1.63
C VAL A 292 -28.02 -15.45 -0.18
N ILE A 293 -28.94 -16.35 0.12
CA ILE A 293 -29.40 -16.58 1.50
C ILE A 293 -28.26 -17.08 2.39
N LEU A 294 -27.44 -18.04 1.92
CA LEU A 294 -26.29 -18.55 2.67
C LEU A 294 -25.23 -17.46 2.90
N THR A 295 -24.95 -16.61 1.90
CA THR A 295 -24.03 -15.47 2.09
C THR A 295 -24.59 -14.46 3.08
N ILE A 296 -25.88 -14.18 3.04
CA ILE A 296 -26.55 -13.31 4.02
C ILE A 296 -26.48 -13.93 5.43
N ILE A 297 -26.74 -15.24 5.56
CA ILE A 297 -26.63 -15.95 6.85
C ILE A 297 -25.19 -15.90 7.38
N VAL A 298 -24.19 -16.11 6.53
CA VAL A 298 -22.77 -15.97 6.93
C VAL A 298 -22.46 -14.55 7.36
N ILE A 299 -22.93 -13.53 6.65
CA ILE A 299 -22.75 -12.12 7.03
C ILE A 299 -23.46 -11.81 8.35
N ILE A 300 -24.67 -12.33 8.55
CA ILE A 300 -25.44 -12.15 9.79
C ILE A 300 -24.74 -12.89 10.94
N SER A 301 -24.26 -14.11 10.73
CA SER A 301 -23.57 -14.89 11.77
C SER A 301 -22.22 -14.28 12.18
N THR A 302 -21.54 -13.62 11.27
CA THR A 302 -20.30 -12.85 11.60
C THR A 302 -20.61 -11.55 12.35
N ASN A 303 -21.81 -11.03 12.23
CA ASN A 303 -22.32 -9.88 12.97
C ASN A 303 -23.17 -10.28 14.19
N CYS A 304 -23.39 -11.56 14.44
CA CYS A 304 -24.07 -12.01 15.66
C CYS A 304 -23.24 -11.60 16.87
N ILE A 305 -23.78 -10.63 17.51
CA ILE A 305 -23.43 -9.91 18.70
C ILE A 305 -22.94 -10.91 19.74
N ASN A 306 -21.66 -10.84 20.12
CA ASN A 306 -21.18 -11.38 21.37
C ASN A 306 -21.90 -10.62 22.50
N ILE A 307 -23.10 -11.04 22.85
CA ILE A 307 -23.77 -10.59 24.07
C ILE A 307 -22.98 -11.26 25.20
N SER A 308 -21.97 -10.57 25.68
CA SER A 308 -21.31 -10.98 26.92
C SER A 308 -22.20 -10.54 28.05
N SER A 309 -22.56 -11.46 28.95
CA SER A 309 -23.28 -11.16 30.18
C SER A 309 -22.45 -10.36 31.19
N ASP A 310 -21.21 -10.03 30.87
CA ASP A 310 -20.26 -9.45 31.81
C ASP A 310 -20.10 -7.95 31.60
N LEU A 311 -20.02 -7.19 32.71
CA LEU A 311 -19.54 -5.82 32.71
C LEU A 311 -18.02 -5.84 32.49
N ARG A 312 -17.54 -5.15 31.44
CA ARG A 312 -16.12 -5.04 31.14
C ARG A 312 -15.67 -3.60 31.23
N ILE A 313 -14.64 -3.36 32.03
CA ILE A 313 -14.03 -2.05 32.20
C ILE A 313 -12.60 -2.14 31.65
N TYR A 314 -12.24 -1.22 30.76
CA TYR A 314 -10.92 -1.13 30.15
C TYR A 314 -10.31 0.22 30.44
N PHE A 315 -9.20 0.25 31.14
CA PHE A 315 -8.37 1.43 31.31
C PHE A 315 -7.44 1.53 30.09
N ILE A 316 -7.54 2.64 29.38
CA ILE A 316 -6.81 2.84 28.12
C ILE A 316 -5.59 3.70 28.42
N ASP A 317 -4.41 3.22 28.09
CA ASP A 317 -3.18 4.02 28.16
C ASP A 317 -3.19 5.04 27.02
N VAL A 318 -3.53 6.28 27.36
CA VAL A 318 -3.55 7.44 26.45
C VAL A 318 -2.30 8.31 26.60
N GLY A 319 -1.36 7.90 27.47
CA GLY A 319 -0.12 8.59 27.78
C GLY A 319 -0.32 9.69 28.81
N GLN A 320 -0.98 10.80 28.47
CA GLN A 320 -1.30 11.88 29.39
C GLN A 320 -2.83 11.99 29.54
N GLY A 321 -3.30 12.11 30.79
CA GLY A 321 -4.72 12.08 31.14
C GLY A 321 -5.26 10.66 31.28
N ASP A 322 -6.57 10.55 31.54
CA ASP A 322 -7.27 9.31 31.76
C ASP A 322 -8.23 8.97 30.63
N SER A 323 -8.45 7.69 30.39
CA SER A 323 -9.49 7.20 29.48
C SER A 323 -9.96 5.81 29.89
N THR A 324 -11.26 5.67 30.09
CA THR A 324 -11.88 4.41 30.53
C THR A 324 -13.04 4.04 29.61
N LEU A 325 -12.99 2.84 29.06
CA LEU A 325 -14.08 2.28 28.25
C LEU A 325 -14.85 1.26 29.06
N ILE A 326 -16.14 1.45 29.20
CA ILE A 326 -17.07 0.53 29.86
C ILE A 326 -17.96 -0.13 28.81
N VAL A 327 -17.97 -1.45 28.78
CA VAL A 327 -18.89 -2.25 27.97
C VAL A 327 -19.86 -2.96 28.91
N THR A 328 -21.14 -2.60 28.84
CA THR A 328 -22.17 -3.17 29.69
C THR A 328 -22.61 -4.54 29.21
N PRO A 329 -23.29 -5.37 30.05
CA PRO A 329 -23.88 -6.65 29.65
C PRO A 329 -24.84 -6.53 28.44
N CYS A 330 -25.52 -5.38 28.30
CA CYS A 330 -26.37 -5.08 27.14
C CYS A 330 -25.57 -4.55 25.93
N ASN A 331 -24.25 -4.72 25.91
CA ASN A 331 -23.35 -4.28 24.85
C ASN A 331 -23.37 -2.77 24.55
N LYS A 332 -23.80 -1.95 25.53
CA LYS A 332 -23.64 -0.50 25.44
C LYS A 332 -22.22 -0.11 25.76
N LYS A 333 -21.68 0.85 25.04
CA LYS A 333 -20.29 1.29 25.07
C LYS A 333 -20.23 2.72 25.57
N ILE A 334 -19.68 2.88 26.76
CA ILE A 334 -19.56 4.16 27.44
C ILE A 334 -18.08 4.48 27.54
N LEU A 335 -17.69 5.65 27.04
CA LEU A 335 -16.34 6.16 27.19
C LEU A 335 -16.33 7.27 28.26
N ILE A 336 -15.45 7.16 29.24
CA ILE A 336 -15.20 8.18 30.26
C ILE A 336 -13.83 8.76 29.97
N ASP A 337 -13.79 10.05 29.67
CA ASP A 337 -12.63 10.81 29.26
C ASP A 337 -11.90 10.23 28.02
N GLY A 338 -11.10 11.00 27.37
CA GLY A 338 -10.43 10.61 26.15
C GLY A 338 -8.92 10.85 26.14
N GLY A 339 -8.40 11.30 27.29
CA GLY A 339 -7.03 11.75 27.39
C GLY A 339 -6.76 13.03 26.60
N GLY A 340 -5.59 13.58 26.72
CA GLY A 340 -5.18 14.76 25.98
C GLY A 340 -3.69 15.00 26.04
N SER A 341 -3.10 15.43 24.93
CA SER A 341 -1.72 15.90 24.86
C SER A 341 -1.65 17.22 24.13
N GLN A 342 -0.74 18.09 24.54
CA GLN A 342 -0.50 19.35 23.82
C GLN A 342 0.19 19.13 22.48
N PHE A 343 0.87 18.00 22.30
CA PHE A 343 1.75 17.75 21.16
C PHE A 343 1.13 16.88 20.07
N TYR A 344 0.08 16.08 20.38
CA TYR A 344 -0.56 15.21 19.41
C TYR A 344 -2.03 14.93 19.76
N ASP A 345 -2.81 14.55 18.75
CA ASP A 345 -4.21 14.18 18.86
C ASP A 345 -4.33 12.75 19.42
N THR A 346 -4.59 12.61 20.72
CA THR A 346 -4.75 11.33 21.41
C THR A 346 -5.96 10.55 20.90
N GLY A 347 -7.04 11.24 20.58
CA GLY A 347 -8.25 10.63 20.04
C GLY A 347 -7.98 9.89 18.75
N LYS A 348 -7.32 10.55 17.81
CA LYS A 348 -7.06 10.02 16.49
C LYS A 348 -5.92 8.98 16.46
N ASN A 349 -4.91 9.17 17.31
CA ASN A 349 -3.70 8.35 17.24
C ASN A 349 -3.71 7.14 18.18
N ILE A 350 -4.44 7.23 19.31
CA ILE A 350 -4.49 6.16 20.32
C ILE A 350 -5.91 5.60 20.47
N LEU A 351 -6.87 6.45 20.82
CA LEU A 351 -8.22 6.03 21.22
C LEU A 351 -8.96 5.35 20.06
N LEU A 352 -8.98 6.00 18.90
CA LEU A 352 -9.68 5.46 17.72
C LEU A 352 -9.11 4.13 17.24
N PRO A 353 -7.79 3.93 17.06
CA PRO A 353 -7.22 2.63 16.73
C PRO A 353 -7.54 1.56 17.80
N TYR A 354 -7.52 1.94 19.09
CA TYR A 354 -7.87 1.04 20.19
C TYR A 354 -9.32 0.55 20.07
N LEU A 355 -10.27 1.46 19.84
CA LEU A 355 -11.69 1.13 19.69
C LEU A 355 -11.94 0.27 18.44
N LEU A 356 -11.33 0.62 17.31
CA LEU A 356 -11.44 -0.16 16.08
C LEU A 356 -10.83 -1.57 16.20
N ASN A 357 -9.73 -1.71 16.94
CA ASN A 357 -9.15 -3.02 17.24
C ASN A 357 -10.07 -3.87 18.12
N ARG A 358 -10.85 -3.24 18.97
CA ARG A 358 -11.89 -3.89 19.78
C ARG A 358 -13.22 -4.06 19.05
N LYS A 359 -13.27 -3.76 17.75
CA LYS A 359 -14.47 -3.83 16.90
C LYS A 359 -15.59 -2.89 17.33
N ILE A 360 -15.23 -1.78 17.97
CA ILE A 360 -16.13 -0.72 18.38
C ILE A 360 -16.06 0.38 17.33
N ASN A 361 -17.16 0.59 16.61
CA ASN A 361 -17.31 1.63 15.60
C ASN A 361 -18.27 2.75 16.03
N LYS A 362 -18.93 2.58 17.16
CA LYS A 362 -19.87 3.56 17.72
C LYS A 362 -19.84 3.50 19.25
N LEU A 363 -19.87 4.65 19.89
CA LEU A 363 -20.06 4.81 21.31
C LEU A 363 -21.51 5.19 21.60
N ASP A 364 -22.09 4.64 22.65
CA ASP A 364 -23.47 4.94 23.06
C ASP A 364 -23.53 6.17 23.97
N MET A 365 -22.47 6.39 24.76
CA MET A 365 -22.37 7.52 25.67
C MET A 365 -20.91 7.91 25.86
N ILE A 366 -20.69 9.20 26.05
CA ILE A 366 -19.41 9.78 26.41
C ILE A 366 -19.62 10.60 27.67
N ILE A 367 -18.77 10.39 28.66
CA ILE A 367 -18.76 11.12 29.92
C ILE A 367 -17.43 11.85 30.02
N ILE A 368 -17.47 13.11 30.33
CA ILE A 368 -16.31 13.96 30.57
C ILE A 368 -16.30 14.32 32.03
N SER A 369 -15.23 13.96 32.75
CA SER A 369 -15.12 14.23 34.20
C SER A 369 -14.94 15.72 34.47
N HIS A 370 -14.09 16.38 33.68
CA HIS A 370 -13.85 17.82 33.75
C HIS A 370 -13.27 18.35 32.43
N PHE A 371 -13.30 19.66 32.24
CA PHE A 371 -12.95 20.26 30.91
C PHE A 371 -11.47 20.65 30.77
N ASP A 372 -10.57 20.00 31.50
CA ASP A 372 -9.14 20.23 31.30
C ASP A 372 -8.62 19.58 30.01
N GLN A 373 -7.52 20.11 29.47
CA GLN A 373 -7.01 19.74 28.15
C GLN A 373 -6.59 18.26 28.04
N ASP A 374 -6.22 17.66 29.16
CA ASP A 374 -5.80 16.24 29.26
C ASP A 374 -6.99 15.26 29.35
N HIS A 375 -8.25 15.76 29.37
CA HIS A 375 -9.46 14.95 29.35
C HIS A 375 -10.35 15.16 28.11
N VAL A 376 -10.29 16.32 27.45
CA VAL A 376 -11.24 16.74 26.40
C VAL A 376 -10.60 16.92 25.01
N ARG A 377 -9.29 16.93 24.90
CA ARG A 377 -8.59 17.28 23.63
C ARG A 377 -8.65 16.21 22.53
N TRP A 378 -9.44 15.18 22.69
CA TRP A 378 -9.75 14.21 21.67
C TRP A 378 -10.91 14.71 20.79
N ASN A 379 -10.67 14.83 19.52
CA ASN A 379 -11.61 15.44 18.57
C ASN A 379 -12.84 14.54 18.38
N ILE A 380 -14.00 15.00 18.82
CA ILE A 380 -15.30 14.29 18.80
C ILE A 380 -15.81 14.10 17.33
N ASP A 381 -15.33 14.88 16.39
CA ASP A 381 -15.82 14.95 15.00
C ASP A 381 -15.70 13.65 14.18
N ASN A 382 -15.23 12.55 14.77
CA ASN A 382 -14.98 11.29 14.05
C ASN A 382 -15.85 10.11 14.53
N TYR A 383 -16.85 10.32 15.42
CA TYR A 383 -17.75 9.27 15.91
C TYR A 383 -19.22 9.59 15.70
#